data_89333a91443e2219c0691ae7e6f0662d
#
_entry.id   89333a91443e2219c0691ae7e6f0662d
#
_cell.length_a   1.000
_cell.length_b   1.000
_cell.length_c   1.000
_cell.angle_alpha   90.00
_cell.angle_beta   90.00
_cell.angle_gamma   90.00
#
_symmetry.space_group_name_H-M   'P 1'
#
loop_
_entity.id
_entity.type
_entity.pdbx_description
1 polymer ?
#
loop_
_entity_poly.entity_id
_entity_poly.type
_entity_poly.pdbx_seq_one_letter_code
_entity_poly.pdbx_strand_id
1 'polypeptide(L)'
;MNGAMAPTLWAEGKRETVLECVAQDVRTTAELAKECEAYGAMWWITKSGKARRMMLPRGWLTTEQAERLPEPNTSWMTDPWVRADFTAWLR
;
A
#
# COMPACT_ATOMS: atom_id res chain seq x y z
N MET A 1 -3.21 11.49 -16.90
CA MET A 1 -4.55 11.52 -16.25
C MET A 1 -4.38 11.59 -14.76
N ASN A 2 -5.16 12.42 -14.11
CA ASN A 2 -5.23 12.44 -12.65
C ASN A 2 -6.20 11.33 -12.19
N GLY A 3 -5.83 10.56 -11.16
CA GLY A 3 -6.68 9.49 -10.64
C GLY A 3 -8.08 9.93 -10.20
N ALA A 4 -8.24 11.19 -9.78
CA ALA A 4 -9.54 11.75 -9.43
C ALA A 4 -10.51 11.85 -10.63
N MET A 5 -10.00 11.79 -11.85
CA MET A 5 -10.82 11.83 -13.08
C MET A 5 -11.33 10.44 -13.50
N ALA A 6 -10.81 9.36 -12.91
CA ALA A 6 -11.13 8.01 -13.33
C ALA A 6 -12.64 7.69 -13.30
N PRO A 7 -13.42 8.03 -12.25
CA PRO A 7 -14.84 7.77 -12.25
C PRO A 7 -15.60 8.48 -13.38
N THR A 8 -15.24 9.73 -13.65
CA THR A 8 -15.85 10.53 -14.72
C THR A 8 -15.55 9.93 -16.10
N LEU A 9 -14.28 9.61 -16.34
CA LEU A 9 -13.86 9.01 -17.60
C LEU A 9 -14.51 7.65 -17.83
N TRP A 10 -14.63 6.84 -16.80
CA TRP A 10 -15.31 5.57 -16.88
C TRP A 10 -16.78 5.72 -17.24
N ALA A 11 -17.47 6.64 -16.60
CA ALA A 11 -18.88 6.95 -16.89
C ALA A 11 -19.08 7.47 -18.32
N GLU A 12 -18.09 8.21 -18.86
CA GLU A 12 -18.12 8.73 -20.23
C GLU A 12 -17.78 7.65 -21.28
N GLY A 13 -17.51 6.42 -20.87
CA GLY A 13 -17.15 5.31 -21.77
C GLY A 13 -15.68 5.27 -22.18
N LYS A 14 -14.83 6.11 -21.62
CA LYS A 14 -13.39 6.14 -21.89
C LYS A 14 -12.65 5.10 -21.05
N ARG A 15 -13.10 3.87 -21.12
CA ARG A 15 -12.63 2.79 -20.23
C ARG A 15 -11.19 2.38 -20.51
N GLU A 16 -10.79 2.38 -21.77
CA GLU A 16 -9.41 2.02 -22.15
C GLU A 16 -8.39 2.98 -21.52
N THR A 17 -8.71 4.29 -21.54
CA THR A 17 -7.85 5.30 -20.90
C THR A 17 -7.69 5.03 -19.41
N VAL A 18 -8.77 4.70 -18.71
CA VAL A 18 -8.73 4.36 -17.29
C VAL A 18 -7.90 3.10 -17.05
N LEU A 19 -8.11 2.06 -17.84
CA LEU A 19 -7.38 0.79 -17.72
C LEU A 19 -5.89 0.96 -17.97
N GLU A 20 -5.50 1.79 -18.93
CA GLU A 20 -4.10 2.10 -19.20
C GLU A 20 -3.44 2.77 -17.99
N CYS A 21 -4.14 3.72 -17.37
CA CYS A 21 -3.65 4.40 -16.17
C CYS A 21 -3.53 3.44 -14.99
N VAL A 22 -4.50 2.56 -14.79
CA VAL A 22 -4.44 1.53 -13.73
C VAL A 22 -3.27 0.61 -13.98
N ALA A 23 -3.06 0.15 -15.23
CA ALA A 23 -1.93 -0.71 -15.56
C ALA A 23 -0.59 -0.02 -15.30
N GLN A 24 -0.48 1.26 -15.59
CA GLN A 24 0.73 2.04 -15.31
C GLN A 24 0.98 2.17 -13.79
N ASP A 25 -0.06 2.46 -13.02
CA ASP A 25 0.03 2.58 -11.57
C ASP A 25 0.45 1.25 -10.94
N VAL A 26 -0.11 0.15 -11.40
CA VAL A 26 0.25 -1.20 -10.93
C VAL A 26 1.72 -1.51 -11.24
N ARG A 27 2.18 -1.22 -12.46
CA ARG A 27 3.60 -1.43 -12.82
C ARG A 27 4.53 -0.60 -11.96
N THR A 28 4.22 0.68 -11.76
CA THR A 28 5.03 1.58 -10.94
C THR A 28 5.11 1.09 -9.51
N THR A 29 3.99 0.67 -8.94
CA THR A 29 3.93 0.13 -7.57
C THR A 29 4.73 -1.16 -7.46
N ALA A 30 4.60 -2.07 -8.42
CA ALA A 30 5.34 -3.33 -8.42
C ALA A 30 6.85 -3.11 -8.53
N GLU A 31 7.29 -2.19 -9.40
CA GLU A 31 8.70 -1.84 -9.55
C GLU A 31 9.26 -1.21 -8.28
N LEU A 32 8.49 -0.30 -7.66
CA LEU A 32 8.88 0.31 -6.39
C LEU A 32 9.02 -0.75 -5.30
N ALA A 33 8.08 -1.68 -5.20
CA ALA A 33 8.13 -2.75 -4.22
C ALA A 33 9.36 -3.64 -4.41
N LYS A 34 9.72 -3.98 -5.65
CA LYS A 34 10.93 -4.74 -5.97
C LYS A 34 12.20 -4.00 -5.55
N GLU A 35 12.29 -2.72 -5.84
CA GLU A 35 13.44 -1.90 -5.46
C GLU A 35 13.58 -1.81 -3.94
N CYS A 36 12.48 -1.60 -3.23
CA CYS A 36 12.50 -1.57 -1.76
C CYS A 36 12.96 -2.90 -1.17
N GLU A 37 12.51 -4.01 -1.73
CA GLU A 37 12.93 -5.34 -1.28
C GLU A 37 14.43 -5.55 -1.52
N ALA A 38 14.93 -5.14 -2.68
CA ALA A 38 16.35 -5.25 -3.02
C ALA A 38 17.24 -4.41 -2.08
N TYR A 39 16.80 -3.22 -1.70
CA TYR A 39 17.51 -2.37 -0.75
C TYR A 39 17.29 -2.77 0.72
N GLY A 40 16.29 -3.57 1.00
CA GLY A 40 15.93 -3.94 2.37
C GLY A 40 15.27 -2.82 3.17
N ALA A 41 14.80 -1.77 2.52
CA ALA A 41 14.17 -0.62 3.16
C ALA A 41 13.30 0.16 2.19
N MET A 42 12.27 0.81 2.71
CA MET A 42 11.46 1.78 2.00
C MET A 42 11.78 3.19 2.53
N TRP A 43 11.99 4.14 1.62
CA TRP A 43 12.36 5.51 1.94
C TRP A 43 11.29 6.48 1.50
N TRP A 44 11.08 7.54 2.27
CA TRP A 44 10.18 8.62 1.88
C TRP A 44 10.61 9.94 2.51
N ILE A 45 10.07 11.02 1.97
CA ILE A 45 10.28 12.37 2.49
C ILE A 45 8.97 12.83 3.14
N THR A 46 9.04 13.28 4.39
CA THR A 46 7.88 13.80 5.10
C THR A 46 7.51 15.19 4.58
N LYS A 47 6.32 15.68 4.95
CA LYS A 47 5.89 17.04 4.61
C LYS A 47 6.86 18.10 5.15
N SER A 48 7.54 17.85 6.24
CA SER A 48 8.54 18.76 6.80
C SER A 48 9.92 18.66 6.13
N GLY A 49 10.03 17.84 5.07
CA GLY A 49 11.27 17.68 4.32
C GLY A 49 12.29 16.71 4.91
N LYS A 50 11.91 15.96 5.93
CA LYS A 50 12.80 14.98 6.56
C LYS A 50 12.74 13.63 5.86
N ALA A 51 13.91 13.04 5.62
CA ALA A 51 14.00 11.68 5.10
C ALA A 51 13.69 10.68 6.22
N ARG A 52 12.85 9.70 5.90
CA ARG A 52 12.51 8.59 6.79
C ARG A 52 12.68 7.28 6.07
N ARG A 53 12.87 6.22 6.81
CA ARG A 53 12.94 4.87 6.25
C ARG A 53 12.24 3.86 7.15
N MET A 54 11.73 2.82 6.50
CA MET A 54 11.21 1.64 7.18
C MET A 54 12.02 0.46 6.71
N MET A 55 12.61 -0.28 7.63
CA MET A 55 13.41 -1.46 7.31
C MET A 55 12.51 -2.63 6.93
N LEU A 56 12.97 -3.40 5.95
CA LEU A 56 12.30 -4.61 5.48
C LEU A 56 13.25 -5.80 5.66
N PRO A 57 13.53 -6.22 6.91
CA PRO A 57 14.56 -7.23 7.18
C PRO A 57 14.31 -8.59 6.53
N ARG A 58 13.07 -8.90 6.21
CA ARG A 58 12.66 -10.14 5.54
C ARG A 58 11.93 -9.87 4.22
N GLY A 59 12.13 -8.69 3.64
CA GLY A 59 11.39 -8.25 2.46
C GLY A 59 9.93 -7.99 2.78
N TRP A 60 9.08 -8.02 1.75
CA TRP A 60 7.64 -7.90 1.93
C TRP A 60 7.07 -9.21 2.48
N LEU A 61 6.19 -9.08 3.47
CA LEU A 61 5.54 -10.24 4.05
C LEU A 61 4.35 -10.68 3.19
N THR A 62 4.10 -11.99 3.14
CA THR A 62 2.84 -12.51 2.62
C THR A 62 1.72 -12.21 3.61
N THR A 63 0.46 -12.29 3.15
CA THR A 63 -0.70 -12.12 4.03
C THR A 63 -0.67 -13.11 5.19
N GLU A 64 -0.32 -14.37 4.91
CA GLU A 64 -0.19 -15.40 5.93
C GLU A 64 0.85 -15.05 6.99
N GLN A 65 2.02 -14.60 6.56
CA GLN A 65 3.08 -14.17 7.49
C GLN A 65 2.64 -12.96 8.31
N ALA A 66 1.97 -11.99 7.69
CA ALA A 66 1.48 -10.79 8.37
C ALA A 66 0.43 -11.13 9.44
N GLU A 67 -0.44 -12.10 9.19
CA GLU A 67 -1.43 -12.55 10.18
C GLU A 67 -0.79 -13.14 11.44
N ARG A 68 0.41 -13.69 11.32
CA ARG A 68 1.13 -14.30 12.44
C ARG A 68 1.92 -13.31 13.27
N LEU A 69 1.99 -12.05 12.87
CA LEU A 69 2.68 -11.03 13.64
C LEU A 69 1.95 -10.76 14.96
N PRO A 70 2.69 -10.42 16.03
CA PRO A 70 2.07 -10.00 17.28
C PRO A 70 1.15 -8.81 17.07
N GLU A 71 0.11 -8.70 17.87
CA GLU A 71 -0.76 -7.52 17.83
C GLU A 71 0.04 -6.26 18.21
N PRO A 72 -0.15 -5.16 17.48
CA PRO A 72 0.52 -3.92 17.81
C PRO A 72 0.01 -3.32 19.11
N ASN A 73 0.85 -2.54 19.78
CA ASN A 73 0.42 -1.79 20.96
C ASN A 73 -0.40 -0.57 20.51
N THR A 74 -1.71 -0.64 20.71
CA THR A 74 -2.65 0.42 20.35
C THR A 74 -3.17 1.19 21.55
N SER A 75 -2.57 1.01 22.72
CA SER A 75 -3.02 1.64 23.98
C SER A 75 -3.06 3.18 23.92
N TRP A 76 -2.30 3.78 23.03
CA TRP A 76 -2.26 5.23 22.79
C TRP A 76 -3.42 5.74 21.90
N MET A 77 -4.16 4.84 21.28
CA MET A 77 -5.26 5.19 20.36
C MET A 77 -6.59 5.24 21.11
N THR A 78 -7.46 6.16 20.72
CA THR A 78 -8.79 6.31 21.34
C THR A 78 -9.75 5.21 20.95
N ASP A 79 -9.75 4.82 19.68
CA ASP A 79 -10.66 3.81 19.14
C ASP A 79 -9.92 2.99 18.10
N PRO A 80 -8.99 2.11 18.54
CA PRO A 80 -8.17 1.36 17.61
C PRO A 80 -8.98 0.29 16.89
N TRP A 81 -8.70 0.14 15.60
CA TRP A 81 -9.18 -0.99 14.84
C TRP A 81 -8.34 -2.22 15.20
N VAL A 82 -8.98 -3.36 15.26
CA VAL A 82 -8.29 -4.63 15.53
C VAL A 82 -8.13 -5.42 14.24
N ARG A 83 -7.09 -6.23 14.19
CA ARG A 83 -6.76 -7.03 12.99
C ARG A 83 -7.95 -7.91 12.55
N ALA A 84 -8.67 -8.49 13.49
CA ALA A 84 -9.81 -9.35 13.19
C ALA A 84 -10.90 -8.67 12.36
N ASP A 85 -11.05 -7.34 12.48
CA ASP A 85 -12.04 -6.58 11.70
C ASP A 85 -11.72 -6.62 10.20
N PHE A 86 -10.46 -6.81 9.84
CA PHE A 86 -9.98 -6.79 8.45
C PHE A 86 -9.66 -8.17 7.89
N THR A 87 -9.51 -9.17 8.74
CA THR A 87 -9.06 -10.50 8.31
C THR A 87 -10.11 -11.59 8.46
N ALA A 88 -11.27 -11.29 9.04
CA ALA A 88 -12.34 -12.27 9.24
C ALA A 88 -12.80 -12.94 7.93
N TRP A 89 -12.76 -12.20 6.82
CA TRP A 89 -13.16 -12.71 5.50
C TRP A 89 -12.18 -13.73 4.92
N LEU A 90 -10.97 -13.83 5.46
CA LEU A 90 -9.95 -14.81 5.03
C LEU A 90 -10.22 -16.22 5.56
N ARG A 91 -11.23 -16.38 6.41
CA ARG A 91 -11.51 -17.66 7.11
C ARG A 91 -12.88 -18.23 6.78
#